data_bbd99be274f54a0d86e0cb89e27825cd
#
_entry.id   bbd99be274f54a0d86e0cb89e27825cd
#
_cell.length_a   1.000
_cell.length_b   1.000
_cell.length_c   1.000
_cell.angle_alpha   90.00
_cell.angle_beta   90.00
_cell.angle_gamma   90.00
#
_symmetry.space_group_name_H-M   'P 1'
#
loop_
_entity.id
_entity.type
_entity.pdbx_description
1 polymer ?
#
loop_
_entity_poly.entity_id
_entity_poly.type
_entity_poly.pdbx_seq_one_letter_code
_entity_poly.pdbx_strand_id
1 'polypeptide(L)'
;CKGCGACQCYKGCVDQDDTNSTIDKVAAADMILFATPVYWWGMSAQLKLIIDKCYCRGLQLKNKKVGTIVVGGSPVDSIQYELIDKQFSCMAKYLSWDMVFQKSYYATDSDELAKNKDSIKELENIGKNL
;
A
#
# COMPACT_ATOMS: atom_id res chain seq x y z
N CYS A 1 -5.16 -10.47 10.18
CA CYS A 1 -5.70 -11.75 9.70
C CYS A 1 -5.17 -12.90 10.54
N LYS A 2 -6.02 -13.83 10.95
CA LYS A 2 -5.66 -15.01 11.77
C LYS A 2 -5.49 -16.29 10.93
N GLY A 3 -5.69 -16.21 9.61
CA GLY A 3 -5.60 -17.38 8.74
C GLY A 3 -6.72 -18.41 8.94
N CYS A 4 -7.85 -18.04 9.53
CA CYS A 4 -8.93 -18.98 9.86
C CYS A 4 -9.71 -19.54 8.65
N GLY A 5 -9.56 -18.95 7.45
CA GLY A 5 -10.20 -19.38 6.22
C GLY A 5 -11.69 -19.12 6.10
N ALA A 6 -12.37 -18.65 7.17
CA ALA A 6 -13.82 -18.50 7.20
C ALA A 6 -14.38 -17.53 6.13
N CYS A 7 -13.59 -16.52 5.72
CA CYS A 7 -13.96 -15.56 4.68
C CYS A 7 -14.00 -16.14 3.26
N GLN A 8 -13.29 -17.25 3.01
CA GLN A 8 -13.18 -17.89 1.67
C GLN A 8 -12.79 -16.89 0.56
N CYS A 9 -11.97 -15.89 0.88
CA CYS A 9 -11.49 -14.80 0.00
C CYS A 9 -12.55 -13.82 -0.54
N TYR A 10 -13.82 -13.93 -0.16
CA TYR A 10 -14.89 -13.05 -0.69
C TYR A 10 -16.08 -12.82 0.24
N LYS A 11 -16.28 -13.63 1.27
CA LYS A 11 -17.46 -13.53 2.16
C LYS A 11 -17.35 -12.45 3.23
N GLY A 12 -16.17 -11.83 3.36
CA GLY A 12 -15.88 -10.90 4.44
C GLY A 12 -15.25 -11.56 5.65
N CYS A 13 -14.60 -10.77 6.48
CA CYS A 13 -13.98 -11.21 7.72
C CYS A 13 -15.06 -11.55 8.75
N VAL A 14 -14.82 -12.60 9.54
CA VAL A 14 -15.71 -12.99 10.66
C VAL A 14 -15.37 -12.26 11.96
N ASP A 15 -14.21 -11.57 12.02
CA ASP A 15 -13.86 -10.76 13.18
C ASP A 15 -14.83 -9.59 13.34
N GLN A 16 -15.22 -9.30 14.58
CA GLN A 16 -16.12 -8.20 14.93
C GLN A 16 -15.33 -6.90 15.17
N ASP A 17 -14.58 -6.49 14.15
CA ASP A 17 -13.78 -5.27 14.13
C ASP A 17 -14.13 -4.43 12.88
N ASP A 18 -13.37 -3.37 12.62
CA ASP A 18 -13.56 -2.47 11.48
C ASP A 18 -13.07 -3.03 10.12
N THR A 19 -12.64 -4.30 10.07
CA THR A 19 -12.08 -4.93 8.87
C THR A 19 -13.03 -4.84 7.69
N ASN A 20 -14.27 -5.29 7.84
CA ASN A 20 -15.21 -5.32 6.71
C ASN A 20 -15.49 -3.92 6.17
N SER A 21 -15.78 -2.94 7.04
CA SER A 21 -16.04 -1.57 6.62
C SER A 21 -14.85 -0.91 5.95
N THR A 22 -13.63 -1.22 6.41
CA THR A 22 -12.39 -0.70 5.83
C THR A 22 -12.10 -1.33 4.47
N ILE A 23 -12.16 -2.66 4.37
CA ILE A 23 -11.84 -3.36 3.12
C ILE A 23 -12.93 -3.16 2.05
N ASP A 24 -14.18 -2.96 2.44
CA ASP A 24 -15.25 -2.62 1.51
C ASP A 24 -15.00 -1.24 0.85
N LYS A 25 -14.43 -0.27 1.58
CA LYS A 25 -13.99 1.02 1.00
C LYS A 25 -12.84 0.82 0.00
N VAL A 26 -11.86 -0.02 0.34
CA VAL A 26 -10.74 -0.36 -0.57
C VAL A 26 -11.28 -1.06 -1.83
N ALA A 27 -12.25 -1.97 -1.68
CA ALA A 27 -12.86 -2.68 -2.80
C ALA A 27 -13.68 -1.76 -3.71
N ALA A 28 -14.33 -0.74 -3.14
CA ALA A 28 -15.12 0.24 -3.90
C ALA A 28 -14.28 1.31 -4.62
N ALA A 29 -13.02 1.50 -4.23
CA ALA A 29 -12.15 2.51 -4.84
C ALA A 29 -11.71 2.10 -6.24
N ASP A 30 -11.63 3.05 -7.17
CA ASP A 30 -11.06 2.87 -8.52
C ASP A 30 -9.53 2.84 -8.45
N MET A 31 -8.97 3.60 -7.51
CA MET A 31 -7.53 3.69 -7.27
C MET A 31 -7.21 3.56 -5.79
N ILE A 32 -6.12 2.88 -5.49
CA ILE A 32 -5.61 2.70 -4.13
C ILE A 32 -4.21 3.29 -4.04
N LEU A 33 -4.00 4.17 -3.07
CA LEU A 33 -2.67 4.68 -2.72
C LEU A 33 -2.22 4.05 -1.41
N PHE A 34 -1.14 3.27 -1.46
CA PHE A 34 -0.47 2.75 -0.28
C PHE A 34 0.72 3.63 0.08
N ALA A 35 0.70 4.21 1.27
CA ALA A 35 1.82 4.97 1.81
C ALA A 35 2.36 4.30 3.08
N THR A 36 3.68 4.17 3.20
CA THR A 36 4.30 3.51 4.35
C THR A 36 5.68 4.08 4.67
N PRO A 37 6.01 4.27 5.95
CA PRO A 37 7.41 4.35 6.34
C PRO A 37 8.09 2.99 6.15
N VAL A 38 9.42 3.01 6.04
CA VAL A 38 10.24 1.79 6.12
C VAL A 38 10.52 1.48 7.59
N TYR A 39 9.99 0.38 8.09
CA TYR A 39 10.30 -0.13 9.41
C TYR A 39 10.93 -1.51 9.28
N TRP A 40 12.18 -1.64 9.76
CA TRP A 40 12.90 -2.91 9.77
C TRP A 40 12.86 -3.65 8.42
N TRP A 41 13.28 -2.95 7.36
CA TRP A 41 13.31 -3.43 5.95
C TRP A 41 11.96 -3.77 5.34
N GLY A 42 10.84 -3.38 5.95
CA GLY A 42 9.50 -3.68 5.45
C GLY A 42 8.54 -2.50 5.60
N MET A 43 7.33 -2.70 5.11
CA MET A 43 6.23 -1.77 5.35
C MET A 43 5.85 -1.79 6.83
N SER A 44 5.22 -0.72 7.31
CA SER A 44 4.74 -0.65 8.69
C SER A 44 3.76 -1.77 9.02
N ALA A 45 3.75 -2.23 10.28
CA ALA A 45 2.82 -3.24 10.75
C ALA A 45 1.35 -2.83 10.55
N GLN A 46 1.03 -1.54 10.69
CA GLN A 46 -0.31 -1.00 10.48
C GLN A 46 -0.78 -1.21 9.03
N LEU A 47 0.09 -0.89 8.04
CA LEU A 47 -0.25 -1.13 6.64
C LEU A 47 -0.35 -2.63 6.35
N LYS A 48 0.57 -3.43 6.89
CA LYS A 48 0.55 -4.89 6.71
C LYS A 48 -0.73 -5.53 7.28
N LEU A 49 -1.26 -5.02 8.41
CA LEU A 49 -2.54 -5.47 8.95
C LEU A 49 -3.69 -5.28 7.95
N ILE A 50 -3.76 -4.12 7.29
CA ILE A 50 -4.78 -3.85 6.26
C ILE A 50 -4.59 -4.79 5.07
N ILE A 51 -3.37 -4.92 4.56
CA ILE A 51 -3.04 -5.79 3.42
C ILE A 51 -3.42 -7.25 3.73
N ASP A 52 -3.11 -7.75 4.91
CA ASP A 52 -3.49 -9.12 5.30
C ASP A 52 -5.01 -9.31 5.39
N LYS A 53 -5.72 -8.28 5.81
CA LYS A 53 -7.19 -8.29 5.87
C LYS A 53 -7.83 -8.19 4.48
N CYS A 54 -7.15 -7.66 3.47
CA CYS A 54 -7.62 -7.64 2.08
C CYS A 54 -7.95 -9.06 1.56
N TYR A 55 -7.38 -10.10 2.15
CA TYR A 55 -7.71 -11.48 1.79
C TYR A 55 -9.20 -11.79 1.90
N CYS A 56 -9.94 -11.14 2.81
CA CYS A 56 -11.37 -11.40 3.00
C CYS A 56 -12.26 -10.94 1.82
N ARG A 57 -11.72 -10.11 0.92
CA ARG A 57 -12.38 -9.61 -0.30
C ARG A 57 -11.45 -9.72 -1.54
N GLY A 58 -10.42 -10.58 -1.48
CA GLY A 58 -9.35 -10.63 -2.47
C GLY A 58 -9.81 -10.62 -3.92
N LEU A 59 -10.87 -11.35 -4.28
CA LEU A 59 -11.39 -11.38 -5.64
C LEU A 59 -12.05 -10.06 -6.08
N GLN A 60 -12.53 -9.24 -5.15
CA GLN A 60 -13.13 -7.93 -5.41
C GLN A 60 -12.08 -6.81 -5.55
N LEU A 61 -10.83 -7.10 -5.18
CA LEU A 61 -9.72 -6.15 -5.27
C LEU A 61 -8.95 -6.24 -6.59
N LYS A 62 -9.42 -7.02 -7.56
CA LYS A 62 -8.78 -7.16 -8.87
C LYS A 62 -8.95 -5.90 -9.73
N ASN A 63 -8.00 -5.73 -10.68
CA ASN A 63 -8.06 -4.70 -11.73
C ASN A 63 -8.13 -3.26 -11.21
N LYS A 64 -7.48 -2.96 -10.08
CA LYS A 64 -7.39 -1.60 -9.53
C LYS A 64 -6.17 -0.87 -10.05
N LYS A 65 -6.26 0.45 -10.18
CA LYS A 65 -5.09 1.30 -10.25
C LYS A 65 -4.44 1.40 -8.87
N VAL A 66 -3.12 1.26 -8.81
CA VAL A 66 -2.40 1.29 -7.53
C VAL A 66 -1.16 2.17 -7.63
N GLY A 67 -0.98 3.05 -6.66
CA GLY A 67 0.25 3.79 -6.43
C GLY A 67 0.86 3.43 -5.09
N THR A 68 2.20 3.54 -4.98
CA THR A 68 2.89 3.36 -3.70
C THR A 68 3.81 4.53 -3.40
N ILE A 69 3.84 4.94 -2.13
CA ILE A 69 4.80 5.91 -1.57
C ILE A 69 5.49 5.24 -0.39
N VAL A 70 6.81 5.15 -0.46
CA VAL A 70 7.64 4.57 0.60
C VAL A 70 8.60 5.64 1.12
N VAL A 71 8.66 5.84 2.42
CA VAL A 71 9.53 6.85 3.04
C VAL A 71 10.44 6.17 4.06
N GLY A 72 11.74 6.42 3.99
CA GLY A 72 12.68 5.82 4.94
C GLY A 72 13.97 6.62 5.12
N GLY A 73 14.71 6.29 6.17
CA GLY A 73 15.94 6.98 6.58
C GLY A 73 17.23 6.46 5.94
N SER A 74 17.15 5.72 4.85
CA SER A 74 18.32 5.29 4.07
C SER A 74 18.27 5.88 2.65
N PRO A 75 19.40 5.93 1.93
CA PRO A 75 19.40 6.33 0.52
C PRO A 75 18.38 5.53 -0.30
N VAL A 76 17.71 6.18 -1.25
CA VAL A 76 16.57 5.60 -1.99
C VAL A 76 16.93 4.39 -2.87
N ASP A 77 18.20 4.17 -3.16
CA ASP A 77 18.74 2.98 -3.83
C ASP A 77 18.99 1.79 -2.89
N SER A 78 18.69 1.94 -1.60
CA SER A 78 18.88 0.87 -0.62
C SER A 78 17.89 -0.26 -0.81
N ILE A 79 18.35 -1.49 -0.54
CA ILE A 79 17.58 -2.75 -0.70
C ILE A 79 16.22 -2.73 0.01
N GLN A 80 16.06 -1.97 1.09
CA GLN A 80 14.82 -1.90 1.85
C GLN A 80 13.63 -1.38 1.02
N TYR A 81 13.85 -0.42 0.12
CA TYR A 81 12.82 0.09 -0.79
C TYR A 81 12.49 -0.96 -1.86
N GLU A 82 13.52 -1.57 -2.45
CA GLU A 82 13.34 -2.63 -3.44
C GLU A 82 12.53 -3.82 -2.89
N LEU A 83 12.75 -4.21 -1.63
CA LEU A 83 12.00 -5.29 -0.98
C LEU A 83 10.51 -4.95 -0.87
N ILE A 84 10.17 -3.71 -0.50
CA ILE A 84 8.78 -3.26 -0.39
C ILE A 84 8.15 -3.17 -1.80
N ASP A 85 8.84 -2.58 -2.75
CA ASP A 85 8.37 -2.46 -4.14
C ASP A 85 8.12 -3.83 -4.79
N LYS A 86 8.98 -4.80 -4.54
CA LYS A 86 8.78 -6.19 -4.98
C LYS A 86 7.55 -6.83 -4.35
N GLN A 87 7.28 -6.59 -3.06
CA GLN A 87 6.06 -7.09 -2.43
C GLN A 87 4.81 -6.55 -3.13
N PHE A 88 4.75 -5.23 -3.38
CA PHE A 88 3.62 -4.64 -4.11
C PHE A 88 3.53 -5.13 -5.55
N SER A 89 4.65 -5.30 -6.24
CA SER A 89 4.69 -5.84 -7.61
C SER A 89 4.16 -7.28 -7.68
N CYS A 90 4.47 -8.11 -6.68
CA CYS A 90 3.92 -9.47 -6.58
C CYS A 90 2.40 -9.45 -6.34
N MET A 91 1.92 -8.58 -5.45
CA MET A 91 0.48 -8.41 -5.21
C MET A 91 -0.23 -7.88 -6.46
N ALA A 92 0.36 -6.91 -7.14
CA ALA A 92 -0.16 -6.35 -8.39
C ALA A 92 -0.31 -7.43 -9.47
N LYS A 93 0.71 -8.27 -9.65
CA LYS A 93 0.64 -9.39 -10.59
C LYS A 93 -0.48 -10.38 -10.23
N TYR A 94 -0.63 -10.70 -8.96
CA TYR A 94 -1.65 -11.64 -8.49
C TYR A 94 -3.08 -11.10 -8.64
N LEU A 95 -3.28 -9.80 -8.39
CA LEU A 95 -4.58 -9.13 -8.41
C LEU A 95 -4.85 -8.39 -9.73
N SER A 96 -3.95 -8.49 -10.71
CA SER A 96 -4.03 -7.76 -11.98
C SER A 96 -4.18 -6.25 -11.76
N TRP A 97 -3.42 -5.71 -10.81
CA TRP A 97 -3.38 -4.27 -10.58
C TRP A 97 -2.54 -3.55 -11.64
N ASP A 98 -3.00 -2.38 -12.03
CA ASP A 98 -2.24 -1.42 -12.82
C ASP A 98 -1.41 -0.55 -11.87
N MET A 99 -0.10 -0.81 -11.80
CA MET A 99 0.84 -0.05 -10.97
C MET A 99 1.17 1.27 -11.66
N VAL A 100 0.40 2.32 -11.34
CA VAL A 100 0.54 3.64 -12.00
C VAL A 100 1.78 4.40 -11.56
N PHE A 101 2.26 4.19 -10.33
CA PHE A 101 3.58 4.65 -9.87
C PHE A 101 4.05 3.90 -8.62
N GLN A 102 5.37 3.87 -8.44
CA GLN A 102 6.03 3.46 -7.20
C GLN A 102 7.09 4.52 -6.90
N LYS A 103 7.00 5.18 -5.74
CA LYS A 103 7.89 6.26 -5.34
C LYS A 103 8.47 6.03 -3.97
N SER A 104 9.79 6.23 -3.88
CA SER A 104 10.55 6.13 -2.64
C SER A 104 11.22 7.47 -2.32
N TYR A 105 11.15 7.88 -1.06
CA TYR A 105 11.72 9.13 -0.58
C TYR A 105 12.58 8.89 0.66
N TYR A 106 13.66 9.67 0.74
CA TYR A 106 14.47 9.75 1.94
C TYR A 106 13.86 10.77 2.90
N ALA A 107 13.65 10.37 4.15
CA ALA A 107 13.37 11.26 5.26
C ALA A 107 13.64 10.53 6.59
N THR A 108 14.25 11.22 7.54
CA THR A 108 14.51 10.72 8.89
C THR A 108 13.51 11.25 9.91
N ASP A 109 12.98 12.44 9.67
CA ASP A 109 12.00 13.10 10.54
C ASP A 109 10.62 13.19 9.90
N SER A 110 9.58 13.23 10.73
CA SER A 110 8.18 13.19 10.31
C SER A 110 7.79 14.31 9.32
N ASP A 111 8.43 15.48 9.43
CA ASP A 111 8.09 16.66 8.61
C ASP A 111 9.09 16.91 7.47
N GLU A 112 10.14 16.10 7.36
CA GLU A 112 11.24 16.36 6.41
C GLU A 112 10.76 16.30 4.97
N LEU A 113 10.00 15.26 4.60
CA LEU A 113 9.45 15.12 3.26
C LEU A 113 8.48 16.26 2.92
N ALA A 114 7.65 16.69 3.88
CA ALA A 114 6.70 17.80 3.67
C ALA A 114 7.41 19.15 3.41
N LYS A 115 8.64 19.32 3.89
CA LYS A 115 9.47 20.51 3.65
C LYS A 115 10.24 20.45 2.33
N ASN A 116 10.35 19.25 1.72
CA ASN A 116 11.03 19.07 0.44
C ASN A 116 10.10 19.47 -0.72
N LYS A 117 10.26 20.71 -1.19
CA LYS A 117 9.40 21.30 -2.22
C LYS A 117 9.42 20.53 -3.55
N ASP A 118 10.56 19.94 -3.91
CA ASP A 118 10.70 19.19 -5.17
C ASP A 118 9.95 17.87 -5.12
N SER A 119 10.06 17.13 -4.02
CA SER A 119 9.30 15.90 -3.79
C SER A 119 7.80 16.15 -3.73
N ILE A 120 7.36 17.22 -3.05
CA ILE A 120 5.94 17.59 -2.99
C ILE A 120 5.42 17.96 -4.38
N LYS A 121 6.17 18.76 -5.15
CA LYS A 121 5.80 19.13 -6.52
C LYS A 121 5.72 17.90 -7.45
N GLU A 122 6.63 16.94 -7.29
CA GLU A 122 6.57 15.66 -8.02
C GLU A 122 5.27 14.92 -7.71
N LEU A 123 4.93 14.76 -6.42
CA LEU A 123 3.70 14.09 -5.98
C LEU A 123 2.44 14.81 -6.46
N GLU A 124 2.42 16.16 -6.42
CA GLU A 124 1.32 16.95 -6.97
C GLU A 124 1.14 16.72 -8.47
N ASN A 125 2.25 16.67 -9.22
CA ASN A 125 2.20 16.41 -10.66
C ASN A 125 1.69 15.00 -10.96
N ILE A 126 2.11 14.00 -10.18
CA ILE A 126 1.55 12.64 -10.28
C ILE A 126 0.04 12.71 -10.05
N GLY A 127 -0.41 13.32 -8.95
CA GLY A 127 -1.83 13.40 -8.62
C GLY A 127 -2.69 14.10 -9.66
N LYS A 128 -2.14 15.08 -10.41
CA LYS A 128 -2.85 15.78 -11.50
C LYS A 128 -3.02 14.92 -12.76
N ASN A 129 -2.22 13.88 -12.91
CA ASN A 129 -2.19 13.01 -14.12
C ASN A 129 -2.79 11.61 -13.87
N LEU A 130 -3.40 11.37 -12.71
CA LEU A 130 -4.12 10.15 -12.38
C LEU A 130 -5.58 10.24 -12.79
#